data_a4849ad3fa4882bf7be5896af4e15a85
#
_entry.id   a4849ad3fa4882bf7be5896af4e15a85
#
_cell.length_a   1.000
_cell.length_b   1.000
_cell.length_c   1.000
_cell.angle_alpha   90.00
_cell.angle_beta   90.00
_cell.angle_gamma   90.00
#
_symmetry.space_group_name_H-M   'P 1'
#
loop_
_entity.id
_entity.type
_entity.pdbx_description
1 polymer ?
#
loop_
_entity_poly.entity_id
_entity_poly.type
_entity_poly.pdbx_seq_one_letter_code
_entity_poly.pdbx_strand_id
1 'polypeptide(L)'
;MVINRPSKLTIEELSAKIYGSKIEWDKLIHVGGPVGGPLIMIHQISDMADEPITEDIFRTVDPDKLREMLQEQVEPSILIANYAGWGPLQLEAEISEGSWEIMPGSPAFVFWTGIKDLWDVLIGELQASQIADMLKIQKSNIDPKLN
;
A
#
# COMPACT_ATOMS: atom_id res chain seq x y z
N MET A 1 8.07 -1.45 -2.03
CA MET A 1 7.63 -0.06 -2.36
C MET A 1 6.94 0.55 -1.17
N VAL A 2 7.28 1.77 -0.80
CA VAL A 2 6.59 2.51 0.28
C VAL A 2 5.34 3.18 -0.31
N ILE A 3 4.19 3.10 0.36
CA ILE A 3 2.93 3.65 -0.18
C ILE A 3 2.38 4.85 0.60
N ASN A 4 2.80 5.06 1.85
CA ASN A 4 2.26 6.08 2.75
C ASN A 4 3.19 7.30 2.93
N ARG A 5 3.99 7.63 1.92
CA ARG A 5 4.97 8.73 1.98
C ARG A 5 4.62 9.83 0.96
N PRO A 6 3.71 10.76 1.29
CA PRO A 6 3.35 11.84 0.39
C PRO A 6 4.54 12.77 0.13
N SER A 7 4.65 13.22 -1.09
CA SER A 7 5.59 14.27 -1.52
C SER A 7 4.97 15.67 -1.32
N LYS A 8 5.67 16.70 -1.81
CA LYS A 8 5.10 18.05 -1.91
C LYS A 8 4.53 18.35 -3.31
N LEU A 9 4.63 17.39 -4.23
CA LEU A 9 4.20 17.53 -5.62
C LEU A 9 2.78 16.98 -5.79
N THR A 10 1.92 17.77 -6.43
CA THR A 10 0.55 17.36 -6.77
C THR A 10 0.49 16.64 -8.11
N ILE A 11 -0.63 15.95 -8.37
CA ILE A 11 -0.90 15.36 -9.69
C ILE A 11 -1.01 16.46 -10.75
N GLU A 12 -1.59 17.62 -10.43
CA GLU A 12 -1.67 18.76 -11.35
C GLU A 12 -0.30 19.22 -11.80
N GLU A 13 0.64 19.41 -10.86
CA GLU A 13 2.00 19.85 -11.17
C GLU A 13 2.79 18.81 -11.95
N LEU A 14 2.60 17.52 -11.62
CA LEU A 14 3.25 16.40 -12.30
C LEU A 14 2.73 16.26 -13.73
N SER A 15 1.40 16.27 -13.93
CA SER A 15 0.77 16.11 -15.25
C SER A 15 1.18 17.22 -16.21
N ALA A 16 1.29 18.46 -15.73
CA ALA A 16 1.80 19.57 -16.52
C ALA A 16 3.23 19.34 -17.05
N LYS A 17 4.08 18.69 -16.23
CA LYS A 17 5.47 18.37 -16.62
C LYS A 17 5.57 17.20 -17.60
N ILE A 18 4.74 16.17 -17.42
CA ILE A 18 4.83 14.94 -18.21
C ILE A 18 4.03 15.03 -19.50
N TYR A 19 2.81 15.56 -19.45
CA TYR A 19 1.89 15.60 -20.59
C TYR A 19 1.81 16.96 -21.27
N GLY A 20 2.48 18.00 -20.74
CA GLY A 20 2.36 19.37 -21.22
C GLY A 20 0.97 19.99 -21.02
N SER A 21 0.08 19.32 -20.31
CA SER A 21 -1.27 19.78 -19.96
C SER A 21 -1.57 19.42 -18.50
N LYS A 22 -2.28 20.31 -17.82
CA LYS A 22 -2.66 20.10 -16.42
C LYS A 22 -3.87 19.19 -16.33
N ILE A 23 -3.82 18.24 -15.40
CA ILE A 23 -5.00 17.52 -14.88
C ILE A 23 -5.31 18.18 -13.54
N GLU A 24 -6.46 18.84 -13.44
CA GLU A 24 -6.89 19.58 -12.25
C GLU A 24 -7.24 18.62 -11.10
N TRP A 25 -6.21 18.08 -10.45
CA TRP A 25 -6.35 17.19 -9.30
C TRP A 25 -5.29 17.54 -8.24
N ASP A 26 -5.74 18.13 -7.15
CA ASP A 26 -4.91 18.58 -6.01
C ASP A 26 -4.45 17.44 -5.09
N LYS A 27 -4.38 16.23 -5.60
CA LYS A 27 -3.90 15.07 -4.86
C LYS A 27 -2.39 15.00 -4.89
N LEU A 28 -1.77 14.76 -3.73
CA LEU A 28 -0.33 14.58 -3.64
C LEU A 28 0.10 13.24 -4.24
N ILE A 29 1.20 13.23 -4.96
CA ILE A 29 1.87 11.97 -5.32
C ILE A 29 2.69 11.46 -4.14
N HIS A 30 2.89 10.16 -4.07
CA HIS A 30 3.71 9.51 -3.05
C HIS A 30 5.09 9.13 -3.58
N VAL A 31 6.06 8.97 -2.68
CA VAL A 31 7.43 8.54 -3.01
C VAL A 31 7.64 7.11 -2.55
N GLY A 32 7.74 6.18 -3.49
CA GLY A 32 7.86 4.74 -3.22
C GLY A 32 9.25 4.27 -2.79
N GLY A 33 10.27 5.12 -2.93
CA GLY A 33 11.63 4.78 -2.54
C GLY A 33 12.70 5.62 -3.23
N PRO A 34 13.99 5.27 -3.03
CA PRO A 34 15.13 6.03 -3.55
C PRO A 34 15.47 5.69 -5.01
N VAL A 35 14.94 4.60 -5.56
CA VAL A 35 15.28 4.13 -6.91
C VAL A 35 14.32 4.75 -7.92
N GLY A 36 14.86 5.38 -8.97
CA GLY A 36 14.07 5.93 -10.07
C GLY A 36 13.34 4.82 -10.85
N GLY A 37 12.09 5.09 -11.24
CA GLY A 37 11.28 4.12 -11.97
C GLY A 37 10.02 4.75 -12.58
N PRO A 38 9.15 3.94 -13.19
CA PRO A 38 7.90 4.41 -13.73
C PRO A 38 6.97 4.95 -12.64
N LEU A 39 5.96 5.70 -13.05
CA LEU A 39 4.82 5.99 -12.20
C LEU A 39 4.02 4.69 -11.99
N ILE A 40 3.51 4.54 -10.79
CA ILE A 40 2.69 3.38 -10.40
C ILE A 40 1.43 3.92 -9.75
N MET A 41 0.27 3.43 -10.16
CA MET A 41 -0.97 3.68 -9.45
C MET A 41 -1.42 2.42 -8.73
N ILE A 42 -1.73 2.55 -7.45
CA ILE A 42 -2.42 1.55 -6.63
C ILE A 42 -3.89 1.95 -6.56
N HIS A 43 -4.82 1.03 -6.84
CA HIS A 43 -6.25 1.31 -6.96
C HIS A 43 -7.11 0.05 -6.74
N GLN A 44 -8.45 0.18 -6.87
CA GLN A 44 -9.40 -0.92 -6.71
C GLN A 44 -10.17 -1.29 -8.01
N ILE A 45 -9.74 -0.84 -9.18
CA ILE A 45 -10.41 -1.11 -10.46
C ILE A 45 -9.73 -2.27 -11.18
N SER A 46 -10.34 -3.43 -11.21
CA SER A 46 -9.79 -4.65 -11.83
C SER A 46 -9.55 -4.50 -13.34
N ASP A 47 -10.45 -3.84 -14.07
CA ASP A 47 -10.38 -3.71 -15.53
C ASP A 47 -9.23 -2.80 -16.00
N MET A 48 -8.72 -1.93 -15.12
CA MET A 48 -7.57 -1.06 -15.40
C MET A 48 -6.25 -1.67 -14.90
N ALA A 49 -6.30 -2.83 -14.24
CA ALA A 49 -5.13 -3.45 -13.63
C ALA A 49 -4.13 -3.98 -14.67
N ASP A 50 -2.84 -3.79 -14.39
CA ASP A 50 -1.78 -4.56 -15.04
C ASP A 50 -1.46 -5.80 -14.20
N GLU A 51 -1.52 -5.68 -12.86
CA GLU A 51 -1.29 -6.78 -11.94
C GLU A 51 -2.16 -6.66 -10.68
N PRO A 52 -2.69 -7.78 -10.15
CA PRO A 52 -3.28 -7.79 -8.81
C PRO A 52 -2.20 -7.78 -7.74
N ILE A 53 -2.44 -7.06 -6.63
CA ILE A 53 -1.63 -7.12 -5.41
C ILE A 53 -2.33 -8.01 -4.39
N THR A 54 -3.64 -7.79 -4.22
CA THR A 54 -4.56 -8.65 -3.45
C THR A 54 -5.83 -8.86 -4.26
N GLU A 55 -6.85 -9.49 -3.67
CA GLU A 55 -8.16 -9.66 -4.33
C GLU A 55 -8.81 -8.31 -4.73
N ASP A 56 -8.63 -7.27 -3.90
CA ASP A 56 -9.30 -5.97 -4.07
C ASP A 56 -8.32 -4.80 -4.31
N ILE A 57 -7.04 -5.07 -4.47
CA ILE A 57 -6.02 -4.03 -4.67
C ILE A 57 -5.19 -4.39 -5.90
N PHE A 58 -5.09 -3.45 -6.79
CA PHE A 58 -4.44 -3.61 -8.09
C PHE A 58 -3.34 -2.59 -8.30
N ARG A 59 -2.43 -2.91 -9.21
CA ARG A 59 -1.34 -2.05 -9.66
C ARG A 59 -1.44 -1.80 -11.15
N THR A 60 -1.23 -0.54 -11.56
CA THR A 60 -1.11 -0.14 -12.97
C THR A 60 0.14 0.70 -13.16
N VAL A 61 0.89 0.39 -14.21
CA VAL A 61 2.10 1.10 -14.67
C VAL A 61 2.01 1.53 -16.14
N ASP A 62 1.04 1.01 -16.88
CA ASP A 62 0.80 1.36 -18.28
C ASP A 62 0.50 2.86 -18.40
N PRO A 63 1.27 3.62 -19.22
CA PRO A 63 1.14 5.08 -19.28
C PRO A 63 -0.21 5.57 -19.80
N ASP A 64 -0.85 4.83 -20.71
CA ASP A 64 -2.13 5.23 -21.29
C ASP A 64 -3.26 5.03 -20.29
N LYS A 65 -3.29 3.88 -19.61
CA LYS A 65 -4.22 3.62 -18.51
C LYS A 65 -4.02 4.61 -17.35
N LEU A 66 -2.76 4.89 -16.97
CA LEU A 66 -2.47 5.89 -15.94
C LEU A 66 -3.03 7.26 -16.30
N ARG A 67 -2.86 7.68 -17.57
CA ARG A 67 -3.39 8.95 -18.04
C ARG A 67 -4.92 9.00 -17.97
N GLU A 68 -5.59 7.95 -18.39
CA GLU A 68 -7.04 7.80 -18.30
C GLU A 68 -7.51 7.89 -16.85
N MET A 69 -6.94 7.08 -15.96
CA MET A 69 -7.28 7.08 -14.53
C MET A 69 -7.04 8.43 -13.85
N LEU A 70 -6.00 9.16 -14.25
CA LEU A 70 -5.73 10.51 -13.75
C LEU A 70 -6.76 11.52 -14.26
N GLN A 71 -7.19 11.42 -15.52
CA GLN A 71 -8.22 12.30 -16.10
C GLN A 71 -9.60 12.05 -15.45
N GLU A 72 -9.90 10.80 -15.14
CA GLU A 72 -11.15 10.40 -14.46
C GLU A 72 -11.10 10.61 -12.95
N GLN A 73 -9.93 10.99 -12.40
CA GLN A 73 -9.72 11.19 -10.95
C GLN A 73 -10.14 9.97 -10.13
N VAL A 74 -9.68 8.79 -10.55
CA VAL A 74 -10.07 7.51 -9.95
C VAL A 74 -9.76 7.47 -8.45
N GLU A 75 -10.78 7.16 -7.63
CA GLU A 75 -10.68 6.98 -6.18
C GLU A 75 -11.33 5.65 -5.73
N PRO A 76 -10.80 5.00 -4.69
CA PRO A 76 -9.56 5.33 -4.00
C PRO A 76 -8.34 4.95 -4.82
N SER A 77 -7.32 5.79 -4.82
CA SER A 77 -6.07 5.52 -5.52
C SER A 77 -4.87 6.19 -4.84
N ILE A 78 -3.66 5.70 -5.14
CA ILE A 78 -2.39 6.33 -4.74
C ILE A 78 -1.48 6.35 -5.96
N LEU A 79 -1.09 7.53 -6.43
CA LEU A 79 -0.06 7.67 -7.45
C LEU A 79 1.31 7.73 -6.79
N ILE A 80 2.22 6.86 -7.22
CA ILE A 80 3.54 6.68 -6.60
C ILE A 80 4.62 6.87 -7.65
N ALA A 81 5.61 7.68 -7.33
CA ALA A 81 6.85 7.83 -8.10
C ALA A 81 7.99 7.11 -7.39
N ASN A 82 8.88 6.51 -8.16
CA ASN A 82 10.04 5.77 -7.65
C ASN A 82 9.65 4.49 -6.85
N TYR A 83 10.65 3.71 -6.48
CA TYR A 83 10.44 2.49 -5.71
C TYR A 83 11.61 2.18 -4.77
N ALA A 84 11.37 1.31 -3.80
CA ALA A 84 12.37 0.62 -3.02
C ALA A 84 12.49 -0.82 -3.54
N GLY A 85 13.70 -1.31 -3.68
CA GLY A 85 14.01 -2.68 -4.08
C GLY A 85 14.87 -3.36 -3.03
N TRP A 86 14.72 -4.67 -2.92
CA TRP A 86 15.54 -5.54 -2.09
C TRP A 86 16.31 -6.51 -2.98
N GLY A 87 17.55 -6.80 -2.62
CA GLY A 87 18.30 -7.89 -3.24
C GLY A 87 17.70 -9.26 -2.90
N PRO A 88 18.12 -10.32 -3.60
CA PRO A 88 17.68 -11.67 -3.28
C PRO A 88 17.91 -12.00 -1.79
N LEU A 89 16.90 -12.53 -1.11
CA LEU A 89 16.88 -12.90 0.31
C LEU A 89 17.11 -11.76 1.31
N GLN A 90 17.24 -10.51 0.86
CA GLN A 90 17.44 -9.38 1.75
C GLN A 90 16.18 -9.10 2.57
N LEU A 91 15.00 -9.06 1.94
CA LEU A 91 13.74 -8.82 2.64
C LEU A 91 13.42 -9.92 3.64
N GLU A 92 13.65 -11.16 3.27
CA GLU A 92 13.47 -12.32 4.15
C GLU A 92 14.39 -12.26 5.38
N ALA A 93 15.65 -11.82 5.19
CA ALA A 93 16.58 -11.61 6.30
C ALA A 93 16.10 -10.51 7.24
N GLU A 94 15.68 -9.35 6.70
CA GLU A 94 15.16 -8.23 7.49
C GLU A 94 13.88 -8.62 8.26
N ILE A 95 13.01 -9.45 7.67
CA ILE A 95 11.81 -10.00 8.35
C ILE A 95 12.24 -10.92 9.49
N SER A 96 13.21 -11.81 9.26
CA SER A 96 13.68 -12.74 10.29
C SER A 96 14.38 -12.04 11.46
N GLU A 97 14.97 -10.90 11.23
CA GLU A 97 15.59 -10.03 12.25
C GLU A 97 14.56 -9.15 13.01
N GLY A 98 13.28 -9.21 12.63
CA GLY A 98 12.21 -8.42 13.24
C GLY A 98 12.19 -6.94 12.82
N SER A 99 12.84 -6.61 11.70
CA SER A 99 12.82 -5.25 11.12
C SER A 99 11.47 -4.88 10.49
N TRP A 100 10.62 -5.87 10.25
CA TRP A 100 9.31 -5.73 9.61
C TRP A 100 8.25 -6.49 10.38
N GLU A 101 7.10 -5.86 10.55
CA GLU A 101 5.87 -6.52 10.94
C GLU A 101 5.03 -6.84 9.71
N ILE A 102 4.47 -8.04 9.65
CA ILE A 102 3.67 -8.50 8.51
C ILE A 102 2.21 -8.62 8.93
N MET A 103 1.34 -8.05 8.11
CA MET A 103 -0.10 -8.18 8.29
C MET A 103 -0.81 -8.33 6.93
N PRO A 104 -2.03 -8.88 6.89
CA PRO A 104 -2.82 -8.94 5.67
C PRO A 104 -3.05 -7.54 5.09
N GLY A 105 -2.79 -7.37 3.79
CA GLY A 105 -3.12 -6.13 3.09
C GLY A 105 -4.63 -5.98 2.95
N SER A 106 -5.15 -4.80 3.30
CA SER A 106 -6.56 -4.47 3.08
C SER A 106 -6.72 -3.07 2.48
N PRO A 107 -7.77 -2.81 1.68
CA PRO A 107 -8.04 -1.48 1.14
C PRO A 107 -8.16 -0.42 2.24
N ALA A 108 -8.73 -0.77 3.40
CA ALA A 108 -8.91 0.13 4.53
C ALA A 108 -7.57 0.69 5.05
N PHE A 109 -6.50 -0.09 5.04
CA PHE A 109 -5.17 0.36 5.47
C PHE A 109 -4.36 0.98 4.33
N VAL A 110 -4.45 0.41 3.12
CA VAL A 110 -3.71 0.90 1.96
C VAL A 110 -4.16 2.30 1.56
N PHE A 111 -5.47 2.56 1.57
CA PHE A 111 -6.05 3.87 1.21
C PHE A 111 -6.40 4.73 2.42
N TRP A 112 -5.76 4.48 3.57
CA TRP A 112 -5.98 5.25 4.79
C TRP A 112 -5.60 6.72 4.59
N THR A 113 -6.51 7.62 4.90
CA THR A 113 -6.31 9.08 4.71
C THR A 113 -5.65 9.76 5.90
N GLY A 114 -5.73 9.16 7.10
CA GLY A 114 -5.12 9.66 8.33
C GLY A 114 -3.66 9.21 8.50
N ILE A 115 -2.75 9.63 7.62
CA ILE A 115 -1.36 9.13 7.58
C ILE A 115 -0.64 9.19 8.94
N LYS A 116 -0.94 10.19 9.77
CA LYS A 116 -0.27 10.36 11.09
C LYS A 116 -0.65 9.29 12.10
N ASP A 117 -1.86 8.74 11.99
CA ASP A 117 -2.42 7.78 12.94
C ASP A 117 -2.33 6.34 12.43
N LEU A 118 -1.92 6.14 11.16
CA LEU A 118 -1.89 4.82 10.53
C LEU A 118 -1.00 3.84 11.30
N TRP A 119 0.17 4.27 11.76
CA TRP A 119 1.08 3.41 12.52
C TRP A 119 0.43 2.90 13.81
N ASP A 120 -0.19 3.79 14.58
CA ASP A 120 -0.83 3.44 15.84
C ASP A 120 -2.00 2.48 15.63
N VAL A 121 -2.77 2.70 14.56
CA VAL A 121 -3.87 1.81 14.15
C VAL A 121 -3.34 0.43 13.77
N LEU A 122 -2.32 0.35 12.92
CA LEU A 122 -1.74 -0.92 12.48
C LEU A 122 -1.12 -1.71 13.63
N ILE A 123 -0.38 -1.06 14.53
CA ILE A 123 0.18 -1.71 15.72
C ILE A 123 -0.92 -2.20 16.66
N GLY A 124 -1.99 -1.41 16.83
CA GLY A 124 -3.15 -1.82 17.62
C GLY A 124 -3.82 -3.08 17.08
N GLU A 125 -4.05 -3.14 15.77
CA GLU A 125 -4.62 -4.32 15.08
C GLU A 125 -3.71 -5.55 15.20
N LEU A 126 -2.41 -5.37 15.01
CA LEU A 126 -1.43 -6.45 15.14
C LEU A 126 -1.42 -7.04 16.55
N GLN A 127 -1.38 -6.19 17.58
CA GLN A 127 -1.44 -6.61 18.98
C GLN A 127 -2.75 -7.34 19.32
N ALA A 128 -3.87 -6.83 18.84
CA ALA A 128 -5.17 -7.49 19.04
C ALA A 128 -5.22 -8.89 18.38
N SER A 129 -4.65 -9.03 17.18
CA SER A 129 -4.54 -10.30 16.48
C SER A 129 -3.66 -11.30 17.24
N GLN A 130 -2.50 -10.87 17.73
CA GLN A 130 -1.59 -11.70 18.52
C GLN A 130 -2.24 -12.20 19.83
N ILE A 131 -2.95 -11.32 20.53
CA ILE A 131 -3.69 -11.68 21.76
C ILE A 131 -4.79 -12.69 21.42
N ALA A 132 -5.55 -12.48 20.34
CA ALA A 132 -6.60 -13.38 19.93
C ALA A 132 -6.08 -14.78 19.60
N ASP A 133 -4.93 -14.88 18.95
CA ASP A 133 -4.28 -16.16 18.62
C ASP A 133 -3.75 -16.87 19.87
N MET A 134 -3.15 -16.13 20.80
CA MET A 134 -2.75 -16.67 22.11
C MET A 134 -3.94 -17.25 22.88
N LEU A 135 -5.09 -16.56 22.88
CA LEU A 135 -6.30 -17.03 23.56
C LEU A 135 -6.91 -18.26 22.88
N LYS A 136 -6.85 -18.38 21.56
CA LYS A 136 -7.27 -19.58 20.82
C LYS A 136 -6.40 -20.78 21.17
N ILE A 137 -5.10 -20.62 21.27
CA ILE A 137 -4.16 -21.68 21.67
C ILE A 137 -4.45 -22.14 23.10
N GLN A 138 -4.70 -21.22 24.02
CA GLN A 138 -5.08 -21.58 25.39
C GLN A 138 -6.38 -22.38 25.47
N LYS A 139 -7.40 -22.03 24.67
CA LYS A 139 -8.66 -22.77 24.61
C LYS A 139 -8.49 -24.16 24.00
N SER A 140 -7.59 -24.34 23.04
CA SER A 140 -7.34 -25.66 22.43
C SER A 140 -6.54 -26.61 23.34
N ASN A 141 -5.81 -26.08 24.32
CA ASN A 141 -5.02 -26.86 25.28
C ASN A 141 -5.81 -27.24 26.56
N ILE A 142 -7.03 -26.76 26.70
CA ILE A 142 -7.91 -27.22 27.78
C ILE A 142 -8.65 -28.45 27.26
N ASP A 143 -8.10 -29.64 27.54
CA ASP A 143 -8.74 -30.93 27.25
C ASP A 143 -10.05 -31.07 28.08
N PRO A 144 -11.23 -31.27 27.45
CA PRO A 144 -12.49 -31.41 28.17
C PRO A 144 -12.65 -32.77 28.90
N LYS A 145 -11.60 -33.60 28.96
CA LYS A 145 -11.65 -34.95 29.53
C LYS A 145 -11.07 -35.07 30.95
N LEU A 146 -10.81 -33.99 31.65
CA LEU A 146 -10.43 -34.00 33.06
C LEU A 146 -11.60 -33.52 33.93
N ASN A 147 -12.67 -34.35 33.95
CA ASN A 147 -13.66 -34.43 35.01
C ASN A 147 -14.10 -35.87 35.17
#